data_09bc1c5751e27d628fa10a4c5e1986e4
#
_entry.id   09bc1c5751e27d628fa10a4c5e1986e4
#
_cell.length_a   1.000
_cell.length_b   1.000
_cell.length_c   1.000
_cell.angle_alpha   90.00
_cell.angle_beta   90.00
_cell.angle_gamma   90.00
#
_symmetry.space_group_name_H-M   'P 1'
#
loop_
_entity.id
_entity.type
_entity.pdbx_description
1 polymer ?
#
loop_
_entity_poly.entity_id
_entity_poly.type
_entity_poly.pdbx_seq_one_letter_code
_entity_poly.pdbx_strand_id
1 'polypeptide(L)'
;MPHELNFRLHPDLQRSGLQALYKEVGFARSLLAYELPDGRLKLIDGHLRRDLDPEMEVDVEILDVNEEEARTLLLSIDPLAALAETQQQLHDRLMEVTPTSSEELKAAWQAAVETKMREWGNGAERKSAEAEPGREQWLVLVTCRDEKQQLEVLERFQGEGLEARALMA
;
A
#
# COMPACT_ATOMS: atom_id res chain seq x y z
N MET A 1 10.76 -20.24 -11.24
CA MET A 1 11.72 -19.15 -11.61
C MET A 1 11.04 -17.80 -11.50
N PRO A 2 11.74 -16.68 -11.22
CA PRO A 2 11.13 -15.36 -11.21
C PRO A 2 10.65 -14.94 -12.60
N HIS A 3 9.64 -14.06 -12.64
CA HIS A 3 9.19 -13.47 -13.89
C HIS A 3 10.13 -12.31 -14.25
N GLU A 4 10.67 -12.27 -15.47
CA GLU A 4 11.64 -11.27 -15.94
C GLU A 4 11.06 -9.84 -16.01
N LEU A 5 9.74 -9.70 -16.14
CA LEU A 5 9.03 -8.42 -16.13
C LEU A 5 8.51 -8.02 -14.75
N ASN A 6 8.98 -8.67 -13.67
CA ASN A 6 8.63 -8.22 -12.33
C ASN A 6 9.23 -6.82 -12.08
N PHE A 7 8.35 -5.82 -12.01
CA PHE A 7 8.72 -4.41 -11.89
C PHE A 7 8.80 -3.90 -10.46
N ARG A 8 8.56 -4.78 -9.46
CA ARG A 8 8.46 -4.37 -8.05
C ARG A 8 9.84 -4.26 -7.42
N LEU A 9 10.05 -3.16 -6.73
CA LEU A 9 11.19 -2.95 -5.85
C LEU A 9 10.75 -3.14 -4.40
N HIS A 10 11.53 -3.86 -3.65
CA HIS A 10 11.23 -4.21 -2.26
C HIS A 10 12.17 -3.45 -1.30
N PRO A 11 11.67 -2.39 -0.61
CA PRO A 11 12.45 -1.65 0.38
C PRO A 11 12.92 -2.56 1.53
N ASP A 12 14.02 -2.15 2.19
CA ASP A 12 14.57 -2.90 3.34
C ASP A 12 13.55 -3.06 4.47
N LEU A 13 12.72 -2.05 4.72
CA LEU A 13 11.64 -2.11 5.70
C LEU A 13 10.63 -3.23 5.39
N GLN A 14 10.27 -3.42 4.11
CA GLN A 14 9.38 -4.51 3.72
C GLN A 14 10.06 -5.88 3.89
N ARG A 15 11.35 -5.97 3.57
CA ARG A 15 12.16 -7.20 3.75
C ARG A 15 12.25 -7.57 5.22
N SER A 16 12.66 -6.65 6.07
CA SER A 16 12.82 -6.86 7.52
C SER A 16 11.48 -7.19 8.20
N GLY A 17 10.41 -6.47 7.85
CA GLY A 17 9.06 -6.74 8.36
C GLY A 17 8.56 -8.13 7.96
N LEU A 18 8.78 -8.56 6.72
CA LEU A 18 8.39 -9.90 6.27
C LEU A 18 9.22 -11.01 6.94
N GLN A 19 10.53 -10.80 7.14
CA GLN A 19 11.38 -11.73 7.89
C GLN A 19 10.95 -11.84 9.35
N ALA A 20 10.60 -10.74 9.99
CA ALA A 20 10.10 -10.72 11.36
C ALA A 20 8.74 -11.45 11.47
N LEU A 21 7.83 -11.25 10.52
CA LEU A 21 6.57 -11.98 10.42
C LEU A 21 6.80 -13.49 10.34
N TYR A 22 7.74 -13.94 9.50
CA TYR A 22 8.04 -15.38 9.36
C TYR A 22 8.63 -16.00 10.63
N LYS A 23 9.40 -15.23 11.40
CA LYS A 23 9.93 -15.68 12.69
C LYS A 23 8.83 -15.80 13.75
N GLU A 24 7.84 -14.92 13.71
CA GLU A 24 6.80 -14.84 14.75
C GLU A 24 5.62 -15.78 14.45
N VAL A 25 5.20 -15.89 13.22
CA VAL A 25 3.98 -16.63 12.83
C VAL A 25 4.29 -17.81 11.91
N GLY A 26 5.39 -17.78 11.19
CA GLY A 26 5.71 -18.72 10.13
C GLY A 26 5.31 -18.23 8.74
N PHE A 27 5.46 -19.09 7.73
CA PHE A 27 5.12 -18.76 6.34
C PHE A 27 3.60 -18.74 6.17
N ALA A 28 3.03 -17.57 5.91
CA ALA A 28 1.59 -17.34 5.97
C ALA A 28 0.88 -17.26 4.61
N ARG A 29 1.59 -17.36 3.49
CA ARG A 29 0.99 -17.18 2.15
C ARG A 29 1.75 -17.98 1.08
N SER A 30 1.03 -18.77 0.27
CA SER A 30 1.59 -19.49 -0.89
C SER A 30 2.24 -18.53 -1.91
N LEU A 31 3.13 -19.07 -2.73
CA LEU A 31 3.58 -18.41 -3.96
C LEU A 31 2.57 -18.66 -5.07
N LEU A 32 2.46 -17.73 -6.01
CA LEU A 32 1.59 -17.87 -7.17
C LEU A 32 2.45 -18.02 -8.42
N ALA A 33 2.20 -19.08 -9.20
CA ALA A 33 2.97 -19.41 -10.39
C ALA A 33 2.09 -19.96 -11.52
N TYR A 34 2.65 -20.05 -12.71
CA TYR A 34 2.08 -20.78 -13.83
C TYR A 34 3.13 -21.68 -14.48
N GLU A 35 2.69 -22.71 -15.19
CA GLU A 35 3.56 -23.66 -15.83
C GLU A 35 3.93 -23.21 -17.25
N LEU A 36 5.23 -23.26 -17.56
CA LEU A 36 5.74 -23.02 -18.90
C LEU A 36 5.62 -24.28 -19.75
N PRO A 37 5.67 -24.20 -21.10
CA PRO A 37 5.59 -25.35 -21.99
C PRO A 37 6.68 -26.43 -21.74
N ASP A 38 7.76 -26.07 -21.10
CA ASP A 38 8.86 -26.96 -20.72
C ASP A 38 8.72 -27.59 -19.31
N GLY A 39 7.57 -27.38 -18.65
CA GLY A 39 7.25 -27.90 -17.33
C GLY A 39 7.84 -27.10 -16.16
N ARG A 40 8.56 -26.00 -16.40
CA ARG A 40 9.07 -25.14 -15.34
C ARG A 40 8.01 -24.18 -14.85
N LEU A 41 8.05 -23.87 -13.57
CA LEU A 41 7.14 -22.89 -12.96
C LEU A 41 7.75 -21.48 -13.01
N LYS A 42 6.95 -20.50 -13.49
CA LYS A 42 7.29 -19.09 -13.49
C LYS A 42 6.39 -18.33 -12.50
N LEU A 43 7.00 -17.55 -11.60
CA LEU A 43 6.27 -16.83 -10.56
C LEU A 43 5.48 -15.64 -11.12
N ILE A 44 4.27 -15.46 -10.61
CA ILE A 44 3.42 -14.28 -10.79
C ILE A 44 3.48 -13.43 -9.51
N ASP A 45 3.36 -14.04 -8.33
CA ASP A 45 3.49 -13.36 -7.04
C ASP A 45 4.37 -14.14 -6.06
N GLY A 46 4.98 -13.42 -5.12
CA GLY A 46 5.83 -13.98 -4.08
C GLY A 46 7.32 -13.90 -4.37
N HIS A 47 7.77 -13.07 -5.30
CA HIS A 47 9.19 -12.89 -5.63
C HIS A 47 10.04 -12.57 -4.39
N LEU A 48 9.61 -11.59 -3.57
CA LEU A 48 10.29 -11.25 -2.33
C LEU A 48 10.36 -12.44 -1.37
N ARG A 49 9.24 -13.16 -1.19
CA ARG A 49 9.18 -14.31 -0.28
C ARG A 49 10.17 -15.40 -0.66
N ARG A 50 10.25 -15.73 -1.94
CA ARG A 50 11.24 -16.66 -2.49
C ARG A 50 12.67 -16.16 -2.26
N ASP A 51 12.93 -14.87 -2.46
CA ASP A 51 14.27 -14.30 -2.38
C ASP A 51 14.79 -14.13 -0.94
N LEU A 52 13.89 -14.15 0.06
CA LEU A 52 14.27 -14.12 1.47
C LEU A 52 14.86 -15.44 1.95
N ASP A 53 14.33 -16.56 1.47
CA ASP A 53 14.86 -17.90 1.76
C ASP A 53 14.60 -18.82 0.56
N PRO A 54 15.57 -18.93 -0.37
CA PRO A 54 15.43 -19.74 -1.56
C PRO A 54 15.34 -21.26 -1.31
N GLU A 55 15.77 -21.72 -0.13
CA GLU A 55 15.78 -23.14 0.26
C GLU A 55 14.54 -23.52 1.07
N MET A 56 13.68 -22.57 1.42
CA MET A 56 12.47 -22.84 2.18
C MET A 56 11.46 -23.62 1.34
N GLU A 57 10.92 -24.70 1.90
CA GLU A 57 9.77 -25.40 1.33
C GLU A 57 8.51 -24.58 1.55
N VAL A 58 7.81 -24.27 0.47
CA VAL A 58 6.62 -23.41 0.50
C VAL A 58 5.54 -23.97 -0.41
N ASP A 59 4.28 -23.69 -0.07
CA ASP A 59 3.17 -23.98 -0.95
C ASP A 59 3.19 -23.06 -2.17
N VAL A 60 3.00 -23.66 -3.35
CA VAL A 60 2.90 -22.93 -4.63
C VAL A 60 1.54 -23.23 -5.25
N GLU A 61 0.75 -22.20 -5.44
CA GLU A 61 -0.49 -22.26 -6.21
C GLU A 61 -0.17 -22.11 -7.69
N ILE A 62 -0.51 -23.16 -8.47
CA ILE A 62 -0.24 -23.19 -9.92
C ILE A 62 -1.52 -22.84 -10.65
N LEU A 63 -1.50 -21.73 -11.39
CA LEU A 63 -2.62 -21.29 -12.21
C LEU A 63 -2.54 -21.87 -13.61
N ASP A 64 -3.68 -22.30 -14.13
CA ASP A 64 -3.87 -22.69 -15.52
C ASP A 64 -4.10 -21.43 -16.38
N VAL A 65 -3.03 -20.70 -16.66
CA VAL A 65 -3.03 -19.47 -17.45
C VAL A 65 -1.89 -19.46 -18.46
N ASN A 66 -2.10 -18.79 -19.57
CA ASN A 66 -1.06 -18.54 -20.55
C ASN A 66 -0.18 -17.34 -20.17
N GLU A 67 0.87 -17.05 -20.94
CA GLU A 67 1.82 -15.98 -20.62
C GLU A 67 1.20 -14.58 -20.69
N GLU A 68 0.23 -14.32 -21.55
CA GLU A 68 -0.47 -13.03 -21.63
C GLU A 68 -1.33 -12.79 -20.40
N GLU A 69 -2.08 -13.80 -19.98
CA GLU A 69 -2.87 -13.77 -18.74
C GLU A 69 -1.97 -13.64 -17.50
N ALA A 70 -0.85 -14.34 -17.46
CA ALA A 70 0.12 -14.22 -16.37
C ALA A 70 0.70 -12.80 -16.28
N ARG A 71 0.99 -12.13 -17.40
CA ARG A 71 1.41 -10.72 -17.41
C ARG A 71 0.29 -9.78 -16.93
N THR A 72 -0.96 -10.06 -17.29
CA THR A 72 -2.11 -9.31 -16.80
C THR A 72 -2.24 -9.44 -15.28
N LEU A 73 -2.09 -10.64 -14.73
CA LEU A 73 -2.08 -10.87 -13.29
C LEU A 73 -0.92 -10.15 -12.59
N LEU A 74 0.29 -10.22 -13.17
CA LEU A 74 1.47 -9.54 -12.62
C LEU A 74 1.27 -8.02 -12.54
N LEU A 75 0.59 -7.41 -13.52
CA LEU A 75 0.26 -5.99 -13.52
C LEU A 75 -0.89 -5.62 -12.57
N SER A 76 -1.75 -6.56 -12.19
CA SER A 76 -3.04 -6.26 -11.57
C SER A 76 -3.11 -6.61 -10.08
N ILE A 77 -2.56 -7.74 -9.64
CA ILE A 77 -2.80 -8.28 -8.29
C ILE A 77 -2.45 -7.26 -7.21
N ASP A 78 -1.20 -6.80 -7.16
CA ASP A 78 -0.77 -5.87 -6.12
C ASP A 78 -1.26 -4.44 -6.34
N PRO A 79 -1.21 -3.87 -7.57
CA PRO A 79 -1.79 -2.55 -7.79
C PRO A 79 -3.26 -2.45 -7.41
N LEU A 80 -4.08 -3.46 -7.73
CA LEU A 80 -5.49 -3.47 -7.33
C LEU A 80 -5.64 -3.63 -5.81
N ALA A 81 -4.85 -4.50 -5.18
CA ALA A 81 -4.85 -4.64 -3.73
C ALA A 81 -4.42 -3.33 -3.03
N ALA A 82 -3.48 -2.59 -3.62
CA ALA A 82 -3.03 -1.30 -3.09
C ALA A 82 -4.08 -0.18 -3.18
N LEU A 83 -5.13 -0.33 -3.99
CA LEU A 83 -6.24 0.64 -4.06
C LEU A 83 -7.19 0.55 -2.85
N ALA A 84 -7.12 -0.53 -2.05
CA ALA A 84 -7.94 -0.64 -0.86
C ALA A 84 -7.61 0.45 0.16
N GLU A 85 -8.62 1.16 0.64
CA GLU A 85 -8.46 2.21 1.65
C GLU A 85 -8.27 1.59 3.04
N THR A 86 -7.50 2.27 3.90
CA THR A 86 -7.26 1.84 5.27
C THR A 86 -8.18 2.64 6.21
N GLN A 87 -9.02 1.95 6.95
CA GLN A 87 -9.79 2.56 8.03
C GLN A 87 -8.89 2.71 9.26
N GLN A 88 -8.38 3.93 9.48
CA GLN A 88 -7.35 4.23 10.49
C GLN A 88 -7.74 3.75 11.89
N GLN A 89 -8.96 4.03 12.34
CA GLN A 89 -9.42 3.65 13.69
C GLN A 89 -9.38 2.13 13.94
N LEU A 90 -9.74 1.34 12.92
CA LEU A 90 -9.68 -0.12 13.04
C LEU A 90 -8.26 -0.65 12.97
N HIS A 91 -7.41 -0.02 12.17
CA HIS A 91 -5.99 -0.35 12.11
C HIS A 91 -5.31 -0.11 13.47
N ASP A 92 -5.51 1.08 14.06
CA ASP A 92 -4.94 1.44 15.36
C ASP A 92 -5.42 0.49 16.47
N ARG A 93 -6.72 0.17 16.47
CA ARG A 93 -7.28 -0.80 17.42
C ARG A 93 -6.70 -2.20 17.21
N LEU A 94 -6.48 -2.62 15.97
CA LEU A 94 -5.85 -3.91 15.68
C LEU A 94 -4.42 -3.94 16.19
N MET A 95 -3.65 -2.86 16.02
CA MET A 95 -2.30 -2.74 16.56
C MET A 95 -2.28 -2.79 18.10
N GLU A 96 -3.25 -2.15 18.77
CA GLU A 96 -3.36 -2.18 20.23
C GLU A 96 -3.60 -3.59 20.80
N VAL A 97 -4.42 -4.40 20.11
CA VAL A 97 -4.78 -5.76 20.56
C VAL A 97 -3.86 -6.86 20.01
N THR A 98 -2.91 -6.51 19.15
CA THR A 98 -1.97 -7.48 18.55
C THR A 98 -0.58 -7.28 19.17
N PRO A 99 -0.21 -8.07 20.20
CA PRO A 99 1.10 -7.94 20.80
C PRO A 99 2.18 -8.47 19.86
N THR A 100 3.24 -7.72 19.69
CA THR A 100 4.49 -8.18 19.06
C THR A 100 5.69 -7.58 19.78
N SER A 101 6.76 -8.33 19.90
CA SER A 101 8.04 -7.85 20.40
C SER A 101 8.95 -7.33 19.26
N SER A 102 8.53 -7.52 17.99
CA SER A 102 9.33 -7.09 16.83
C SER A 102 9.10 -5.62 16.51
N GLU A 103 10.16 -4.83 16.65
CA GLU A 103 10.16 -3.42 16.23
C GLU A 103 10.07 -3.28 14.71
N GLU A 104 10.62 -4.26 13.95
CA GLU A 104 10.53 -4.28 12.49
C GLU A 104 9.10 -4.48 12.01
N LEU A 105 8.31 -5.33 12.68
CA LEU A 105 6.89 -5.50 12.37
C LEU A 105 6.09 -4.24 12.69
N LYS A 106 6.31 -3.64 13.87
CA LYS A 106 5.64 -2.39 14.25
C LYS A 106 5.93 -1.28 13.23
N ALA A 107 7.21 -1.12 12.87
CA ALA A 107 7.62 -0.12 11.87
C ALA A 107 6.98 -0.39 10.50
N ALA A 108 6.90 -1.64 10.06
CA ALA A 108 6.26 -2.00 8.80
C ALA A 108 4.75 -1.71 8.80
N TRP A 109 4.04 -2.00 9.91
CA TRP A 109 2.61 -1.70 10.06
C TRP A 109 2.33 -0.20 10.03
N GLN A 110 3.15 0.61 10.74
CA GLN A 110 3.04 2.07 10.72
C GLN A 110 3.30 2.65 9.32
N ALA A 111 4.38 2.21 8.67
CA ALA A 111 4.74 2.69 7.34
C ALA A 111 3.69 2.35 6.28
N ALA A 112 2.98 1.22 6.40
CA ALA A 112 1.91 0.83 5.48
C ALA A 112 0.76 1.84 5.46
N VAL A 113 0.48 2.50 6.60
CA VAL A 113 -0.55 3.55 6.71
C VAL A 113 0.00 4.90 6.23
N GLU A 114 1.21 5.29 6.67
CA GLU A 114 1.82 6.57 6.31
C GLU A 114 2.05 6.71 4.80
N THR A 115 2.42 5.63 4.12
CA THR A 115 2.62 5.63 2.66
C THR A 115 1.33 5.98 1.94
N LYS A 116 0.20 5.41 2.36
CA LYS A 116 -1.11 5.72 1.79
C LYS A 116 -1.55 7.16 2.07
N MET A 117 -1.27 7.69 3.24
CA MET A 117 -1.57 9.09 3.56
C MET A 117 -0.76 10.07 2.70
N ARG A 118 0.52 9.77 2.41
CA ARG A 118 1.35 10.58 1.50
C ARG A 118 0.87 10.52 0.05
N GLU A 119 0.47 9.34 -0.42
CA GLU A 119 -0.08 9.18 -1.76
C GLU A 119 -1.40 9.94 -1.92
N TRP A 120 -2.22 10.00 -0.87
CA TRP A 120 -3.47 10.73 -0.85
C TRP A 120 -3.24 12.26 -0.81
N GLY A 121 -2.29 12.74 0.00
CA GLY A 121 -1.86 14.14 0.01
C GLY A 121 -1.37 14.59 -1.38
N ASN A 122 -0.50 13.81 -2.01
CA ASN A 122 -0.01 14.08 -3.36
C ASN A 122 -1.11 13.93 -4.45
N GLY A 123 -2.13 13.10 -4.21
CA GLY A 123 -3.28 12.95 -5.10
C GLY A 123 -4.24 14.16 -5.03
N ALA A 124 -4.37 14.78 -3.86
CA ALA A 124 -5.11 16.03 -3.69
C ALA A 124 -4.40 17.21 -4.40
N GLU A 125 -3.07 17.25 -4.33
CA GLU A 125 -2.27 18.23 -5.09
C GLU A 125 -2.38 18.03 -6.61
N ARG A 126 -2.45 16.78 -7.11
CA ARG A 126 -2.62 16.50 -8.54
C ARG A 126 -4.01 16.85 -9.08
N LYS A 127 -5.06 16.70 -8.28
CA LYS A 127 -6.42 17.14 -8.68
C LYS A 127 -6.62 18.64 -8.64
N SER A 128 -5.83 19.36 -7.85
CA SER A 128 -5.79 20.83 -7.89
C SER A 128 -4.94 21.39 -9.03
N ALA A 129 -4.05 20.57 -9.63
CA ALA A 129 -3.21 20.98 -10.77
C ALA A 129 -3.91 21.00 -12.13
N GLU A 130 -5.21 20.65 -12.24
CA GLU A 130 -6.04 20.97 -13.40
C GLU A 130 -6.55 22.42 -13.44
N ALA A 131 -6.12 23.25 -12.47
CA ALA A 131 -6.32 24.69 -12.48
C ALA A 131 -5.19 25.36 -13.30
N GLU A 132 -5.56 26.12 -14.28
CA GLU A 132 -4.82 26.92 -15.27
C GLU A 132 -3.29 27.04 -15.08
N PRO A 133 -2.48 26.80 -16.13
CA PRO A 133 -1.03 26.95 -16.06
C PRO A 133 -0.64 28.39 -15.81
N GLY A 134 -0.14 28.70 -14.61
CA GLY A 134 0.42 30.01 -14.27
C GLY A 134 0.05 30.59 -12.92
N ARG A 135 -0.77 29.94 -12.09
CA ARG A 135 -1.10 30.42 -10.74
C ARG A 135 -0.49 29.50 -9.69
N GLU A 136 0.52 29.98 -8.96
CA GLU A 136 1.00 29.31 -7.74
C GLU A 136 -0.14 29.27 -6.72
N GLN A 137 -0.50 28.04 -6.28
CA GLN A 137 -1.50 27.83 -5.23
C GLN A 137 -0.83 27.37 -3.95
N TRP A 138 -1.10 28.05 -2.86
CA TRP A 138 -0.63 27.68 -1.54
C TRP A 138 -1.80 27.08 -0.76
N LEU A 139 -1.65 25.84 -0.32
CA LEU A 139 -2.69 25.10 0.40
C LEU A 139 -2.30 24.95 1.87
N VAL A 140 -3.26 25.18 2.75
CA VAL A 140 -3.12 24.94 4.20
C VAL A 140 -4.14 23.88 4.61
N LEU A 141 -3.67 22.81 5.24
CA LEU A 141 -4.53 21.78 5.82
C LEU A 141 -4.78 22.08 7.29
N VAL A 142 -6.05 22.19 7.69
CA VAL A 142 -6.46 22.41 9.07
C VAL A 142 -7.20 21.17 9.57
N THR A 143 -6.71 20.58 10.66
CA THR A 143 -7.38 19.45 11.31
C THR A 143 -8.37 19.97 12.34
N CYS A 144 -9.65 19.62 12.18
CA CYS A 144 -10.72 19.95 13.11
C CYS A 144 -11.06 18.73 13.97
N ARG A 145 -11.44 18.95 15.23
CA ARG A 145 -11.79 17.89 16.19
C ARG A 145 -13.22 17.37 16.02
N ASP A 146 -14.10 18.13 15.37
CA ASP A 146 -15.49 17.78 15.12
C ASP A 146 -16.06 18.57 13.93
N GLU A 147 -17.23 18.15 13.43
CA GLU A 147 -17.93 18.80 12.31
C GLU A 147 -18.30 20.25 12.60
N LYS A 148 -18.65 20.55 13.84
CA LYS A 148 -19.02 21.92 14.24
C LYS A 148 -17.84 22.87 14.10
N GLN A 149 -16.66 22.48 14.56
CA GLN A 149 -15.44 23.24 14.39
C GLN A 149 -15.06 23.39 12.92
N GLN A 150 -15.28 22.35 12.11
CA GLN A 150 -15.02 22.41 10.67
C GLN A 150 -15.88 23.49 10.00
N LEU A 151 -17.18 23.54 10.31
CA LEU A 151 -18.09 24.57 9.77
C LEU A 151 -17.69 25.98 10.21
N GLU A 152 -17.36 26.17 11.49
CA GLU A 152 -16.91 27.46 12.02
C GLU A 152 -15.63 27.95 11.31
N VAL A 153 -14.68 27.05 11.05
CA VAL A 153 -13.42 27.37 10.34
C VAL A 153 -13.67 27.69 8.87
N LEU A 154 -14.56 26.95 8.20
CA LEU A 154 -14.93 27.21 6.80
C LEU A 154 -15.62 28.60 6.64
N GLU A 155 -16.60 28.92 7.50
CA GLU A 155 -17.30 30.20 7.49
C GLU A 155 -16.33 31.36 7.72
N ARG A 156 -15.41 31.19 8.67
CA ARG A 156 -14.40 32.22 8.96
C ARG A 156 -13.49 32.46 7.75
N PHE A 157 -12.95 31.41 7.13
CA PHE A 157 -12.04 31.55 5.98
C PHE A 157 -12.76 32.15 4.76
N GLN A 158 -14.02 31.77 4.52
CA GLN A 158 -14.83 32.35 3.48
C GLN A 158 -15.09 33.85 3.74
N GLY A 159 -15.33 34.24 5.02
CA GLY A 159 -15.48 35.65 5.43
C GLY A 159 -14.19 36.47 5.26
N GLU A 160 -13.03 35.83 5.35
CA GLU A 160 -11.71 36.44 5.10
C GLU A 160 -11.33 36.46 3.60
N GLY A 161 -12.21 35.95 2.70
CA GLY A 161 -11.98 35.91 1.24
C GLY A 161 -11.06 34.73 0.79
N LEU A 162 -10.87 33.75 1.63
CA LEU A 162 -10.10 32.58 1.31
C LEU A 162 -10.99 31.47 0.74
N GLU A 163 -10.52 30.76 -0.28
CA GLU A 163 -11.20 29.58 -0.85
C GLU A 163 -10.97 28.38 0.07
N ALA A 164 -11.98 27.98 0.82
CA ALA A 164 -11.89 26.84 1.74
C ALA A 164 -12.86 25.73 1.36
N ARG A 165 -12.41 24.47 1.46
CA ARG A 165 -13.21 23.26 1.18
C ARG A 165 -13.12 22.29 2.33
N ALA A 166 -14.24 21.63 2.65
CA ALA A 166 -14.23 20.49 3.56
C ALA A 166 -13.61 19.27 2.87
N LEU A 167 -12.64 18.66 3.54
CA LEU A 167 -12.17 17.32 3.22
C LEU A 167 -12.71 16.41 4.33
N MET A 168 -13.55 15.45 3.95
CA MET A 168 -13.98 14.40 4.87
C MET A 168 -12.99 13.24 4.77
N ALA A 169 -12.42 12.85 5.90
CA ALA A 169 -11.56 11.69 6.05
C ALA A 169 -12.40 10.44 6.37
#